data_2028644862cc1af18cdf5635f97b0c02
#
_entry.id   2028644862cc1af18cdf5635f97b0c02
#
_cell.length_a   1.000
_cell.length_b   1.000
_cell.length_c   1.000
_cell.angle_alpha   90.00
_cell.angle_beta   90.00
_cell.angle_gamma   90.00
#
_symmetry.space_group_name_H-M   'P 1'
#
loop_
_entity.id
_entity.type
_entity.pdbx_description
1 polymer ?
#
loop_
_entity_poly.entity_id
_entity_poly.type
_entity_poly.pdbx_seq_one_letter_code
_entity_poly.pdbx_strand_id
1 'polypeptide(L)'
;MNKSGIEWCDHTWNPITGCRHDCSYCYAVKMSLRFCGNMKRNMFQTDQYRMEGDLFVLDEPFMNEDGKPVIYPFGFEPTLHKYRFNTLDNLKMGNNIFVGAMADIFGEWVPDSWIDMVFNECKKRPQHNYLFLTKNPERYCKHGIPELKSNMWYGTTVTREKEMRMIWNLPAFGKSFVSMEPILEDLEPEKHENLFGLIDWVILGAETGRRKDKVVPEFEWIKKIVVEADYNGIPVFMKDSLIDVVGEKNMRRDFPKELQIRKRSEKVNKKLSGNCMLCGKTEDKNKMVTLTARAVRGGKAPSFGHMCHSCFAKWLTSHNIPVPDLENKKEIEDGKEKL
;
A
#
# COMPACT_ATOMS: atom_id res chain seq x y z
N MET A 1 18.05 -11.78 2.12
CA MET A 1 16.63 -11.36 2.04
C MET A 1 16.05 -11.85 0.71
N ASN A 2 14.87 -12.46 0.71
CA ASN A 2 14.25 -13.00 -0.50
C ASN A 2 13.47 -11.91 -1.25
N LYS A 3 13.35 -12.07 -2.58
CA LYS A 3 12.47 -11.23 -3.40
C LYS A 3 11.03 -11.41 -2.91
N SER A 4 10.29 -10.31 -2.82
CA SER A 4 8.90 -10.35 -2.38
C SER A 4 7.97 -10.97 -3.42
N GLY A 5 6.97 -11.74 -2.95
CA GLY A 5 5.79 -12.06 -3.75
C GLY A 5 4.71 -10.99 -3.71
N ILE A 6 4.88 -9.94 -2.88
CA ILE A 6 3.96 -8.81 -2.81
C ILE A 6 4.25 -7.88 -3.98
N GLU A 7 3.24 -7.61 -4.78
CA GLU A 7 3.36 -7.01 -6.12
C GLU A 7 3.85 -5.56 -6.12
N TRP A 8 3.62 -4.83 -5.04
CA TRP A 8 3.94 -3.41 -4.91
C TRP A 8 5.25 -3.10 -4.18
N CYS A 9 6.04 -4.13 -3.81
CA CYS A 9 7.39 -3.97 -3.25
C CYS A 9 8.38 -4.95 -3.85
N ASP A 10 9.69 -4.65 -3.73
CA ASP A 10 10.74 -5.54 -4.23
C ASP A 10 11.11 -6.60 -3.21
N HIS A 11 11.17 -6.20 -1.95
CA HIS A 11 11.54 -7.06 -0.83
C HIS A 11 10.64 -6.82 0.38
N THR A 12 10.53 -7.84 1.23
CA THR A 12 9.99 -7.69 2.57
C THR A 12 11.10 -7.83 3.60
N TRP A 13 11.08 -6.97 4.62
CA TRP A 13 11.97 -7.05 5.75
C TRP A 13 11.15 -7.16 7.04
N ASN A 14 11.34 -8.27 7.76
CA ASN A 14 10.55 -8.62 8.94
C ASN A 14 11.44 -8.75 10.17
N PRO A 15 11.99 -7.65 10.71
CA PRO A 15 12.77 -7.64 11.95
C PRO A 15 11.88 -7.93 13.17
N ILE A 16 10.59 -7.63 13.04
CA ILE A 16 9.55 -7.98 14.00
C ILE A 16 8.54 -8.86 13.27
N THR A 17 8.05 -9.90 13.94
CA THR A 17 6.97 -10.77 13.46
C THR A 17 5.92 -10.94 14.54
N GLY A 18 4.71 -11.37 14.15
CA GLY A 18 3.59 -11.52 15.05
C GLY A 18 2.75 -10.25 15.23
N CYS A 19 1.47 -10.45 15.53
CA CYS A 19 0.48 -9.37 15.56
C CYS A 19 -0.73 -9.81 16.40
N ARG A 20 -1.33 -8.87 17.14
CA ARG A 20 -2.48 -9.11 18.03
C ARG A 20 -3.79 -8.49 17.54
N HIS A 21 -3.87 -8.06 16.26
CA HIS A 21 -5.12 -7.51 15.69
C HIS A 21 -6.19 -8.56 15.40
N ASP A 22 -5.84 -9.85 15.36
CA ASP A 22 -6.76 -10.98 15.13
C ASP A 22 -7.66 -10.85 13.88
N CYS A 23 -7.08 -10.39 12.78
CA CYS A 23 -7.80 -10.23 11.52
C CYS A 23 -8.17 -11.59 10.91
N SER A 24 -9.46 -11.87 10.69
CA SER A 24 -9.96 -13.16 10.16
C SER A 24 -9.39 -13.55 8.79
N TYR A 25 -8.96 -12.56 8.00
CA TYR A 25 -8.39 -12.74 6.66
C TYR A 25 -6.85 -12.79 6.63
N CYS A 26 -6.18 -12.70 7.80
CA CYS A 26 -4.73 -12.54 7.87
C CYS A 26 -3.98 -13.76 7.29
N TYR A 27 -3.23 -13.55 6.21
CA TYR A 27 -2.39 -14.59 5.62
C TYR A 27 -1.17 -14.91 6.49
N ALA A 28 -0.68 -13.92 7.25
CA ALA A 28 0.55 -14.04 8.04
C ALA A 28 0.41 -15.04 9.20
N VAL A 29 -0.79 -15.15 9.80
CA VAL A 29 -1.11 -16.16 10.80
C VAL A 29 -0.90 -17.56 10.22
N LYS A 30 -1.50 -17.84 9.06
CA LYS A 30 -1.39 -19.18 8.41
C LYS A 30 0.06 -19.50 8.04
N MET A 31 0.80 -18.49 7.56
CA MET A 31 2.19 -18.65 7.18
C MET A 31 3.06 -18.91 8.42
N SER A 32 2.91 -18.14 9.49
CA SER A 32 3.68 -18.33 10.71
C SER A 32 3.45 -19.69 11.34
N LEU A 33 2.19 -20.12 11.44
CA LEU A 33 1.84 -21.44 11.98
C LEU A 33 2.37 -22.59 11.11
N ARG A 34 2.46 -22.42 9.80
CA ARG A 34 3.07 -23.43 8.91
C ARG A 34 4.56 -23.62 9.14
N PHE A 35 5.27 -22.56 9.55
CA PHE A 35 6.74 -22.56 9.68
C PHE A 35 7.21 -22.39 11.13
N CYS A 36 6.33 -22.64 12.13
CA CYS A 36 6.69 -22.55 13.56
C CYS A 36 7.30 -23.85 14.12
N GLY A 37 7.22 -24.96 13.39
CA GLY A 37 7.61 -26.26 13.95
C GLY A 37 6.68 -26.67 15.11
N ASN A 38 7.26 -27.20 16.17
CA ASN A 38 6.51 -27.53 17.39
C ASN A 38 6.64 -26.37 18.41
N MET A 39 5.70 -25.43 18.38
CA MET A 39 5.70 -24.24 19.20
C MET A 39 5.78 -24.54 20.70
N LYS A 40 5.06 -25.56 21.21
CA LYS A 40 5.12 -25.95 22.61
C LYS A 40 6.55 -26.36 23.01
N ARG A 41 7.20 -27.18 22.18
CA ARG A 41 8.58 -27.63 22.41
C ARG A 41 9.57 -26.45 22.33
N ASN A 42 9.38 -25.53 21.37
CA ASN A 42 10.23 -24.35 21.22
C ASN A 42 10.22 -23.48 22.50
N MET A 43 9.07 -23.35 23.16
CA MET A 43 8.93 -22.58 24.40
C MET A 43 9.72 -23.17 25.58
N PHE A 44 10.09 -24.45 25.54
CA PHE A 44 10.95 -25.06 26.59
C PHE A 44 12.45 -24.82 26.35
N GLN A 45 12.87 -24.34 25.19
CA GLN A 45 14.26 -24.05 24.86
C GLN A 45 14.60 -22.60 25.22
N THR A 46 14.53 -22.28 26.51
CA THR A 46 14.64 -20.91 27.06
C THR A 46 16.04 -20.30 26.95
N ASP A 47 17.03 -21.09 26.61
CA ASP A 47 18.41 -20.64 26.32
C ASP A 47 18.53 -19.96 24.93
N GLN A 48 17.57 -20.15 24.04
CA GLN A 48 17.60 -19.60 22.68
C GLN A 48 16.86 -18.25 22.52
N TYR A 49 16.16 -17.77 23.55
CA TYR A 49 15.42 -16.52 23.47
C TYR A 49 15.38 -15.79 24.81
N ARG A 50 15.04 -14.51 24.76
CA ARG A 50 14.75 -13.70 25.93
C ARG A 50 13.30 -13.22 25.90
N MET A 51 12.78 -12.85 27.05
CA MET A 51 11.49 -12.19 27.19
C MET A 51 11.67 -10.72 27.54
N GLU A 52 10.93 -9.84 26.89
CA GLU A 52 10.74 -8.44 27.27
C GLU A 52 9.24 -8.25 27.58
N GLY A 53 8.88 -8.34 28.86
CA GLY A 53 7.49 -8.51 29.27
C GLY A 53 6.92 -9.84 28.80
N ASP A 54 5.88 -9.79 27.96
CA ASP A 54 5.24 -10.95 27.33
C ASP A 54 5.67 -11.14 25.84
N LEU A 55 6.72 -10.46 25.42
CA LEU A 55 7.23 -10.45 24.04
C LEU A 55 8.52 -11.25 23.93
N PHE A 56 8.70 -11.94 22.80
CA PHE A 56 9.88 -12.76 22.54
C PHE A 56 10.98 -11.95 21.82
N VAL A 57 12.24 -12.19 22.21
CA VAL A 57 13.42 -11.59 21.57
C VAL A 57 14.41 -12.68 21.20
N LEU A 58 14.79 -12.68 19.92
CA LEU A 58 15.79 -13.56 19.35
C LEU A 58 17.02 -12.75 18.94
N ASP A 59 18.14 -12.95 19.62
CA ASP A 59 19.41 -12.35 19.24
C ASP A 59 20.05 -13.12 18.07
N GLU A 60 19.87 -14.47 18.02
CA GLU A 60 20.32 -15.39 16.97
C GLU A 60 19.13 -16.17 16.38
N PRO A 61 19.30 -16.81 15.20
CA PRO A 61 18.28 -17.70 14.64
C PRO A 61 17.93 -18.82 15.62
N PHE A 62 16.63 -19.04 15.86
CA PHE A 62 16.17 -20.15 16.69
C PHE A 62 16.37 -21.48 15.97
N MET A 63 16.95 -22.47 16.62
CA MET A 63 17.25 -23.79 16.06
C MET A 63 16.37 -24.86 16.69
N ASN A 64 15.83 -25.78 15.89
CA ASN A 64 15.17 -26.97 16.43
C ASN A 64 16.20 -28.02 16.92
N GLU A 65 15.71 -29.13 17.45
CA GLU A 65 16.55 -30.23 17.97
C GLU A 65 17.46 -30.85 16.89
N ASP A 66 17.08 -30.75 15.62
CA ASP A 66 17.89 -31.23 14.49
C ASP A 66 18.91 -30.19 14.00
N GLY A 67 19.06 -29.06 14.69
CA GLY A 67 19.94 -27.97 14.29
C GLY A 67 19.47 -27.21 13.05
N LYS A 68 18.18 -27.24 12.73
CA LYS A 68 17.61 -26.49 11.60
C LYS A 68 16.92 -25.22 12.08
N PRO A 69 17.09 -24.08 11.38
CA PRO A 69 16.47 -22.82 11.77
C PRO A 69 14.95 -22.88 11.66
N VAL A 70 14.25 -22.40 12.70
CA VAL A 70 12.79 -22.22 12.74
C VAL A 70 12.47 -20.76 12.51
N ILE A 71 11.71 -20.47 11.46
CA ILE A 71 11.49 -19.10 10.99
C ILE A 71 10.59 -18.31 11.95
N TYR A 72 9.56 -18.94 12.50
CA TYR A 72 8.58 -18.35 13.41
C TYR A 72 8.40 -19.26 14.66
N PRO A 73 9.41 -19.39 15.54
CA PRO A 73 9.42 -20.41 16.61
C PRO A 73 8.25 -20.27 17.60
N PHE A 74 7.69 -19.06 17.75
CA PHE A 74 6.56 -18.78 18.63
C PHE A 74 5.26 -18.53 17.87
N GLY A 75 5.14 -19.06 16.64
CA GLY A 75 3.95 -18.89 15.79
C GLY A 75 3.75 -17.43 15.40
N PHE A 76 2.60 -16.87 15.77
CA PHE A 76 2.27 -15.48 15.44
C PHE A 76 2.34 -14.56 16.67
N GLU A 77 3.02 -14.98 17.74
CA GLU A 77 3.32 -14.13 18.88
C GLU A 77 4.36 -13.06 18.52
N PRO A 78 4.20 -11.82 19.03
CA PRO A 78 5.12 -10.73 18.73
C PRO A 78 6.56 -11.08 19.14
N THR A 79 7.45 -11.08 18.16
CA THR A 79 8.84 -11.50 18.30
C THR A 79 9.78 -10.54 17.59
N LEU A 80 10.80 -10.03 18.31
CA LEU A 80 11.90 -9.27 17.74
C LEU A 80 13.02 -10.21 17.30
N HIS A 81 13.43 -10.13 16.05
CA HIS A 81 14.52 -10.92 15.48
C HIS A 81 15.75 -10.03 15.21
N LYS A 82 16.59 -9.82 16.22
CA LYS A 82 17.76 -8.93 16.12
C LYS A 82 18.73 -9.35 15.02
N TYR A 83 18.93 -10.64 14.83
CA TYR A 83 19.80 -11.18 13.79
C TYR A 83 19.36 -10.81 12.34
N ARG A 84 18.10 -10.38 12.16
CA ARG A 84 17.58 -9.97 10.84
C ARG A 84 17.94 -8.53 10.48
N PHE A 85 18.46 -7.73 11.41
CA PHE A 85 18.80 -6.33 11.15
C PHE A 85 19.90 -6.21 10.09
N ASN A 86 20.90 -7.07 10.12
CA ASN A 86 21.99 -7.08 9.15
C ASN A 86 21.59 -7.60 7.75
N THR A 87 20.39 -8.16 7.58
CA THR A 87 19.97 -8.71 6.29
C THR A 87 19.80 -7.66 5.19
N LEU A 88 19.62 -6.39 5.56
CA LEU A 88 19.56 -5.26 4.62
C LEU A 88 20.90 -5.01 3.91
N ASP A 89 22.04 -5.38 4.49
CA ASP A 89 23.38 -5.19 3.93
C ASP A 89 23.61 -5.97 2.63
N ASN A 90 22.82 -7.01 2.41
CA ASN A 90 22.84 -7.80 1.18
C ASN A 90 22.21 -7.11 -0.02
N LEU A 91 21.52 -5.97 0.18
CA LEU A 91 20.87 -5.22 -0.89
C LEU A 91 21.71 -4.01 -1.29
N LYS A 92 22.37 -4.12 -2.45
CA LYS A 92 23.31 -3.10 -2.95
C LYS A 92 22.63 -1.93 -3.66
N MET A 93 21.51 -2.18 -4.34
CA MET A 93 20.80 -1.17 -5.14
C MET A 93 19.55 -0.66 -4.41
N GLY A 94 19.05 0.51 -4.80
CA GLY A 94 17.78 1.03 -4.31
C GLY A 94 16.63 0.04 -4.56
N ASN A 95 15.81 -0.20 -3.55
CA ASN A 95 14.67 -1.10 -3.59
C ASN A 95 13.51 -0.50 -2.78
N ASN A 96 12.29 -0.86 -3.14
CA ASN A 96 11.11 -0.62 -2.32
C ASN A 96 10.96 -1.79 -1.34
N ILE A 97 11.15 -1.51 -0.06
CA ILE A 97 11.15 -2.52 1.01
C ILE A 97 9.90 -2.35 1.87
N PHE A 98 9.04 -3.36 1.89
CA PHE A 98 7.93 -3.40 2.84
C PHE A 98 8.44 -3.91 4.18
N VAL A 99 8.32 -3.07 5.21
CA VAL A 99 8.80 -3.35 6.56
C VAL A 99 7.65 -3.90 7.41
N GLY A 100 7.82 -5.10 7.96
CA GLY A 100 6.82 -5.71 8.82
C GLY A 100 5.68 -6.41 8.08
N ALA A 101 5.93 -7.03 6.92
CA ALA A 101 4.90 -7.81 6.20
C ALA A 101 4.31 -8.98 7.03
N MET A 102 4.99 -9.39 8.11
CA MET A 102 4.59 -10.46 9.03
C MET A 102 4.25 -9.94 10.45
N ALA A 103 4.03 -8.63 10.59
CA ALA A 103 3.66 -7.96 11.85
C ALA A 103 2.88 -6.70 11.58
N ASP A 104 2.31 -6.11 12.63
CA ASP A 104 2.06 -4.66 12.69
C ASP A 104 3.09 -4.07 13.66
N ILE A 105 4.13 -3.42 13.13
CA ILE A 105 5.23 -2.88 13.94
C ILE A 105 4.82 -1.65 14.75
N PHE A 106 3.65 -1.07 14.47
CA PHE A 106 3.05 0.03 15.23
C PHE A 106 1.87 -0.43 16.09
N GLY A 107 1.67 -1.74 16.25
CA GLY A 107 0.70 -2.28 17.20
C GLY A 107 1.02 -1.82 18.62
N GLU A 108 -0.01 -1.64 19.47
CA GLU A 108 0.14 -1.12 20.84
C GLU A 108 1.05 -1.96 21.72
N TRP A 109 1.16 -3.26 21.43
CA TRP A 109 2.01 -4.22 22.13
C TRP A 109 3.50 -4.10 21.78
N VAL A 110 3.87 -3.39 20.71
CA VAL A 110 5.27 -3.26 20.27
C VAL A 110 5.95 -2.14 21.06
N PRO A 111 7.08 -2.38 21.76
CA PRO A 111 7.80 -1.33 22.45
C PRO A 111 8.36 -0.27 21.53
N ASP A 112 8.38 0.98 21.98
CA ASP A 112 8.96 2.10 21.22
C ASP A 112 10.44 1.85 20.89
N SER A 113 11.18 1.22 21.79
CA SER A 113 12.57 0.85 21.56
C SER A 113 12.77 -0.08 20.35
N TRP A 114 11.82 -0.97 20.06
CA TRP A 114 11.89 -1.84 18.90
C TRP A 114 11.64 -1.05 17.61
N ILE A 115 10.68 -0.10 17.63
CA ILE A 115 10.40 0.80 16.52
C ILE A 115 11.63 1.65 16.22
N ASP A 116 12.28 2.21 17.24
CA ASP A 116 13.50 2.99 17.12
C ASP A 116 14.64 2.19 16.49
N MET A 117 14.83 0.94 16.90
CA MET A 117 15.82 0.05 16.28
C MET A 117 15.55 -0.13 14.79
N VAL A 118 14.29 -0.35 14.40
CA VAL A 118 13.90 -0.50 12.98
C VAL A 118 14.22 0.78 12.19
N PHE A 119 13.81 1.96 12.69
CA PHE A 119 14.09 3.21 12.02
C PHE A 119 15.59 3.51 11.92
N ASN A 120 16.36 3.20 12.96
CA ASN A 120 17.80 3.40 12.94
C ASN A 120 18.48 2.56 11.87
N GLU A 121 18.02 1.34 11.63
CA GLU A 121 18.53 0.52 10.53
C GLU A 121 18.13 1.05 9.15
N CYS A 122 16.90 1.54 9.01
CA CYS A 122 16.48 2.20 7.77
C CYS A 122 17.31 3.45 7.45
N LYS A 123 17.63 4.25 8.48
CA LYS A 123 18.44 5.48 8.33
C LYS A 123 19.88 5.18 7.86
N LYS A 124 20.45 4.05 8.23
CA LYS A 124 21.80 3.64 7.81
C LYS A 124 21.89 3.34 6.30
N ARG A 125 20.77 3.07 5.65
CA ARG A 125 20.71 2.62 4.24
C ARG A 125 19.73 3.48 3.43
N PRO A 126 20.06 4.77 3.21
CA PRO A 126 19.16 5.76 2.60
C PRO A 126 18.90 5.52 1.10
N GLN A 127 19.61 4.58 0.46
CA GLN A 127 19.40 4.20 -0.93
C GLN A 127 18.10 3.43 -1.18
N HIS A 128 17.43 2.91 -0.13
CA HIS A 128 16.18 2.18 -0.23
C HIS A 128 14.99 3.06 0.14
N ASN A 129 13.82 2.74 -0.41
CA ASN A 129 12.54 3.22 0.08
C ASN A 129 11.98 2.21 1.08
N TYR A 130 11.48 2.70 2.20
CA TYR A 130 10.89 1.89 3.27
C TYR A 130 9.41 2.19 3.38
N LEU A 131 8.57 1.17 3.20
CA LEU A 131 7.13 1.29 3.28
C LEU A 131 6.66 0.63 4.59
N PHE A 132 6.03 1.44 5.44
CA PHE A 132 5.47 1.00 6.71
C PHE A 132 3.95 0.97 6.59
N LEU A 133 3.31 -0.09 7.05
CA LEU A 133 1.86 -0.24 7.00
C LEU A 133 1.35 -0.69 8.36
N THR A 134 0.30 -0.01 8.87
CA THR A 134 -0.28 -0.31 10.17
C THR A 134 -1.80 -0.18 10.18
N LYS A 135 -2.45 -0.84 11.12
CA LYS A 135 -3.85 -0.63 11.50
C LYS A 135 -4.00 0.32 12.70
N ASN A 136 -2.88 0.85 13.21
CA ASN A 136 -2.82 1.81 14.30
C ASN A 136 -2.03 3.06 13.90
N PRO A 137 -2.51 3.87 12.91
CA PRO A 137 -1.76 5.01 12.39
C PRO A 137 -1.57 6.14 13.43
N GLU A 138 -2.39 6.22 14.47
CA GLU A 138 -2.19 7.15 15.57
C GLU A 138 -0.80 7.01 16.22
N ARG A 139 -0.24 5.79 16.18
CA ARG A 139 1.08 5.51 16.73
C ARG A 139 2.20 6.27 16.01
N TYR A 140 2.01 6.63 14.75
CA TYR A 140 2.96 7.47 14.03
C TYR A 140 3.18 8.82 14.75
N CYS A 141 2.08 9.46 15.18
CA CYS A 141 2.17 10.74 15.88
C CYS A 141 2.63 10.57 17.33
N LYS A 142 2.13 9.55 18.03
CA LYS A 142 2.44 9.29 19.45
C LYS A 142 3.89 8.92 19.69
N HIS A 143 4.46 8.13 18.79
CA HIS A 143 5.88 7.73 18.87
C HIS A 143 6.83 8.89 18.54
N GLY A 144 6.33 9.93 17.85
CA GLY A 144 7.17 10.99 17.34
C GLY A 144 8.08 10.48 16.22
N ILE A 145 7.59 10.45 14.99
CA ILE A 145 8.39 9.96 13.87
C ILE A 145 9.67 10.78 13.78
N PRO A 146 10.84 10.18 14.04
CA PRO A 146 12.08 10.90 13.95
C PRO A 146 12.37 11.18 12.47
N GLU A 147 12.32 12.44 12.10
CA GLU A 147 12.62 12.94 10.75
C GLU A 147 11.82 12.29 9.61
N LEU A 148 10.91 13.04 9.02
CA LEU A 148 10.20 12.69 7.79
C LEU A 148 11.20 12.66 6.62
N LYS A 149 11.86 11.52 6.40
CA LYS A 149 12.78 11.35 5.27
C LYS A 149 11.99 11.03 4.01
N SER A 150 12.43 11.58 2.89
CA SER A 150 11.77 11.41 1.58
C SER A 150 11.70 9.95 1.08
N ASN A 151 12.48 9.05 1.70
CA ASN A 151 12.50 7.63 1.37
C ASN A 151 11.71 6.74 2.36
N MET A 152 10.96 7.34 3.29
CA MET A 152 10.08 6.64 4.23
C MET A 152 8.62 6.93 3.90
N TRP A 153 7.83 5.88 3.73
CA TRP A 153 6.43 5.92 3.36
C TRP A 153 5.59 5.35 4.48
N TYR A 154 4.59 6.10 4.90
CA TYR A 154 3.73 5.76 6.03
C TYR A 154 2.33 5.44 5.54
N GLY A 155 1.87 4.23 5.79
CA GLY A 155 0.58 3.77 5.31
C GLY A 155 -0.34 3.28 6.41
N THR A 156 -1.64 3.32 6.12
CA THR A 156 -2.65 2.65 6.93
C THR A 156 -3.45 1.67 6.10
N THR A 157 -3.94 0.60 6.75
CA THR A 157 -4.85 -0.36 6.12
C THR A 157 -6.28 0.08 6.37
N VAL A 158 -7.07 0.15 5.30
CA VAL A 158 -8.50 0.42 5.35
C VAL A 158 -9.24 -0.71 4.65
N THR A 159 -10.10 -1.42 5.37
CA THR A 159 -10.85 -2.55 4.84
C THR A 159 -12.36 -2.33 4.90
N ARG A 160 -12.80 -1.33 5.67
CA ARG A 160 -14.19 -0.95 5.90
C ARG A 160 -14.35 0.56 5.92
N GLU A 161 -15.56 1.03 5.62
CA GLU A 161 -15.89 2.46 5.55
C GLU A 161 -15.49 3.20 6.86
N LYS A 162 -15.86 2.66 8.02
CA LYS A 162 -15.53 3.24 9.32
C LYS A 162 -14.03 3.46 9.57
N GLU A 163 -13.16 2.76 8.84
CA GLU A 163 -11.71 2.85 8.96
C GLU A 163 -11.14 3.98 8.08
N MET A 164 -11.92 4.55 7.16
CA MET A 164 -11.51 5.67 6.31
C MET A 164 -10.95 6.84 7.13
N ARG A 165 -11.56 7.14 8.29
CA ARG A 165 -11.08 8.17 9.21
C ARG A 165 -9.66 7.97 9.73
N MET A 166 -9.12 6.75 9.67
CA MET A 166 -7.74 6.46 10.09
C MET A 166 -6.71 7.20 9.23
N ILE A 167 -7.10 7.59 8.01
CA ILE A 167 -6.26 8.37 7.09
C ILE A 167 -5.84 9.71 7.71
N TRP A 168 -6.70 10.33 8.55
CA TRP A 168 -6.35 11.57 9.27
C TRP A 168 -5.14 11.45 10.19
N ASN A 169 -4.82 10.23 10.61
CA ASN A 169 -3.72 9.96 11.53
C ASN A 169 -2.39 9.67 10.79
N LEU A 170 -2.38 9.75 9.46
CA LEU A 170 -1.15 9.68 8.68
C LEU A 170 -0.33 10.97 8.83
N PRO A 171 1.01 10.90 8.77
CA PRO A 171 1.86 12.07 8.94
C PRO A 171 1.63 13.13 7.86
N ALA A 172 1.24 14.34 8.26
CA ALA A 172 0.90 15.42 7.34
C ALA A 172 2.05 15.91 6.44
N PHE A 173 3.30 15.70 6.85
CA PHE A 173 4.50 16.17 6.15
C PHE A 173 5.37 15.03 5.58
N GLY A 174 4.86 13.80 5.58
CA GLY A 174 5.54 12.61 5.06
C GLY A 174 4.99 12.17 3.71
N LYS A 175 5.57 11.10 3.20
CA LYS A 175 4.98 10.34 2.10
C LYS A 175 3.98 9.36 2.68
N SER A 176 2.74 9.43 2.23
CA SER A 176 1.63 8.65 2.78
C SER A 176 0.99 7.75 1.74
N PHE A 177 0.50 6.58 2.17
CA PHE A 177 -0.29 5.71 1.32
C PHE A 177 -1.39 4.98 2.09
N VAL A 178 -2.40 4.52 1.37
CA VAL A 178 -3.46 3.68 1.94
C VAL A 178 -3.49 2.35 1.21
N SER A 179 -3.50 1.27 2.00
CA SER A 179 -3.78 -0.08 1.49
C SER A 179 -5.22 -0.44 1.80
N MET A 180 -6.07 -0.37 0.80
CA MET A 180 -7.45 -0.84 0.85
C MET A 180 -7.46 -2.33 0.48
N GLU A 181 -6.93 -3.15 1.39
CA GLU A 181 -6.73 -4.59 1.19
C GLU A 181 -6.90 -5.38 2.50
N PRO A 182 -7.85 -6.34 2.51
CA PRO A 182 -8.88 -6.55 1.48
C PRO A 182 -10.01 -5.52 1.57
N ILE A 183 -10.63 -5.19 0.42
CA ILE A 183 -11.87 -4.42 0.39
C ILE A 183 -13.00 -5.34 0.83
N LEU A 184 -13.62 -5.08 1.98
CA LEU A 184 -14.64 -5.94 2.59
C LEU A 184 -16.07 -5.39 2.48
N GLU A 185 -16.22 -4.14 2.07
CA GLU A 185 -17.50 -3.46 1.85
C GLU A 185 -17.29 -2.22 0.96
N ASP A 186 -18.35 -1.53 0.55
CA ASP A 186 -18.25 -0.22 -0.07
C ASP A 186 -17.62 0.78 0.92
N LEU A 187 -16.49 1.36 0.55
CA LEU A 187 -15.78 2.32 1.38
C LEU A 187 -16.34 3.74 1.29
N GLU A 188 -17.33 3.94 0.41
CA GLU A 188 -18.05 5.21 0.21
C GLU A 188 -17.10 6.43 0.15
N PRO A 189 -16.07 6.41 -0.71
CA PRO A 189 -15.02 7.43 -0.75
C PRO A 189 -15.58 8.84 -0.99
N GLU A 190 -16.72 8.95 -1.66
CA GLU A 190 -17.45 10.19 -1.90
C GLU A 190 -17.96 10.88 -0.62
N LYS A 191 -18.08 10.15 0.49
CA LYS A 191 -18.39 10.72 1.81
C LYS A 191 -17.16 11.26 2.54
N HIS A 192 -15.98 10.99 1.99
CA HIS A 192 -14.67 11.26 2.59
C HIS A 192 -13.76 12.07 1.66
N GLU A 193 -14.32 12.99 0.87
CA GLU A 193 -13.65 13.75 -0.19
C GLU A 193 -12.31 14.37 0.22
N ASN A 194 -12.20 14.88 1.45
CA ASN A 194 -10.98 15.53 1.92
C ASN A 194 -9.84 14.56 2.28
N LEU A 195 -10.11 13.26 2.42
CA LEU A 195 -9.10 12.30 2.84
C LEU A 195 -8.10 11.96 1.74
N PHE A 196 -8.56 11.91 0.50
CA PHE A 196 -7.68 11.59 -0.63
C PHE A 196 -6.61 12.65 -0.86
N GLY A 197 -6.89 13.90 -0.54
CA GLY A 197 -5.88 14.98 -0.58
C GLY A 197 -4.73 14.84 0.44
N LEU A 198 -4.82 13.90 1.38
CA LEU A 198 -3.82 13.65 2.41
C LEU A 198 -2.84 12.51 2.07
N ILE A 199 -3.06 11.81 0.97
CA ILE A 199 -2.29 10.62 0.62
C ILE A 199 -1.62 10.75 -0.75
N ASP A 200 -0.48 10.09 -0.92
CA ASP A 200 0.31 10.11 -2.17
C ASP A 200 0.13 8.83 -3.00
N TRP A 201 -0.52 7.78 -2.47
CA TRP A 201 -0.70 6.51 -3.15
C TRP A 201 -1.82 5.67 -2.57
N VAL A 202 -2.54 4.94 -3.44
CA VAL A 202 -3.58 3.97 -3.07
C VAL A 202 -3.23 2.59 -3.62
N ILE A 203 -3.30 1.58 -2.75
CA ILE A 203 -3.17 0.17 -3.10
C ILE A 203 -4.51 -0.51 -2.88
N LEU A 204 -5.02 -1.21 -3.89
CA LEU A 204 -6.29 -1.91 -3.86
C LEU A 204 -6.10 -3.42 -3.99
N GLY A 205 -6.84 -4.20 -3.19
CA GLY A 205 -6.80 -5.65 -3.28
C GLY A 205 -8.05 -6.32 -2.72
N ALA A 206 -8.39 -7.48 -3.27
CA ALA A 206 -9.42 -8.36 -2.75
C ALA A 206 -8.84 -9.37 -1.76
N GLU A 207 -9.69 -9.94 -0.91
CA GLU A 207 -9.31 -11.02 -0.03
C GLU A 207 -8.83 -12.24 -0.82
N THR A 208 -7.66 -12.76 -0.45
CA THR A 208 -7.08 -13.96 -1.06
C THR A 208 -7.23 -15.18 -0.14
N GLY A 209 -7.03 -16.38 -0.69
CA GLY A 209 -7.13 -17.63 0.05
C GLY A 209 -8.51 -18.29 -0.04
N ARG A 210 -8.74 -19.31 0.83
CA ARG A 210 -9.89 -20.22 0.73
C ARG A 210 -10.84 -20.11 1.94
N ARG A 211 -10.99 -18.91 2.50
CA ARG A 211 -11.97 -18.69 3.57
C ARG A 211 -13.39 -18.86 2.99
N LYS A 212 -14.26 -19.55 3.71
CA LYS A 212 -15.63 -19.87 3.24
C LYS A 212 -16.44 -18.58 2.99
N ASP A 213 -16.32 -17.63 3.91
CA ASP A 213 -17.07 -16.36 3.88
C ASP A 213 -16.20 -15.21 3.35
N LYS A 214 -15.36 -15.52 2.35
CA LYS A 214 -14.52 -14.52 1.68
C LYS A 214 -15.37 -13.50 0.95
N VAL A 215 -15.09 -12.22 1.18
CA VAL A 215 -15.70 -11.12 0.45
C VAL A 215 -15.00 -10.95 -0.90
N VAL A 216 -15.79 -10.90 -1.97
CA VAL A 216 -15.35 -10.48 -3.30
C VAL A 216 -15.90 -9.07 -3.52
N PRO A 217 -15.05 -8.04 -3.65
CA PRO A 217 -15.53 -6.67 -3.82
C PRO A 217 -16.30 -6.52 -5.13
N GLU A 218 -17.30 -5.65 -5.13
CA GLU A 218 -18.03 -5.30 -6.34
C GLU A 218 -17.20 -4.34 -7.20
N PHE A 219 -17.37 -4.41 -8.52
CA PHE A 219 -16.69 -3.52 -9.46
C PHE A 219 -16.97 -2.03 -9.16
N GLU A 220 -18.22 -1.70 -8.81
CA GLU A 220 -18.61 -0.31 -8.51
C GLU A 220 -17.90 0.25 -7.26
N TRP A 221 -17.59 -0.58 -6.26
CA TRP A 221 -16.81 -0.13 -5.09
C TRP A 221 -15.40 0.30 -5.49
N ILE A 222 -14.76 -0.51 -6.33
CA ILE A 222 -13.41 -0.23 -6.83
C ILE A 222 -13.42 1.03 -7.71
N LYS A 223 -14.41 1.14 -8.59
CA LYS A 223 -14.58 2.28 -9.49
C LYS A 223 -14.75 3.60 -8.74
N LYS A 224 -15.52 3.65 -7.65
CA LYS A 224 -15.67 4.84 -6.80
C LYS A 224 -14.32 5.28 -6.25
N ILE A 225 -13.54 4.35 -5.70
CA ILE A 225 -12.21 4.65 -5.16
C ILE A 225 -11.28 5.19 -6.24
N VAL A 226 -11.30 4.59 -7.43
CA VAL A 226 -10.46 5.01 -8.56
C VAL A 226 -10.85 6.40 -9.04
N VAL A 227 -12.15 6.69 -9.14
CA VAL A 227 -12.64 8.03 -9.55
C VAL A 227 -12.16 9.08 -8.56
N GLU A 228 -12.27 8.82 -7.26
CA GLU A 228 -11.81 9.76 -6.23
C GLU A 228 -10.29 9.94 -6.23
N ALA A 229 -9.55 8.84 -6.41
CA ALA A 229 -8.10 8.92 -6.55
C ALA A 229 -7.67 9.72 -7.77
N ASP A 230 -8.35 9.53 -8.92
CA ASP A 230 -8.08 10.28 -10.15
C ASP A 230 -8.41 11.77 -10.01
N TYR A 231 -9.52 12.09 -9.35
CA TYR A 231 -9.90 13.48 -9.06
C TYR A 231 -8.80 14.20 -8.27
N ASN A 232 -8.16 13.50 -7.34
CA ASN A 232 -7.07 14.04 -6.53
C ASN A 232 -5.67 13.83 -7.15
N GLY A 233 -5.56 13.21 -8.33
CA GLY A 233 -4.28 12.96 -9.01
C GLY A 233 -3.40 11.92 -8.34
N ILE A 234 -3.99 10.98 -7.61
CA ILE A 234 -3.28 9.98 -6.82
C ILE A 234 -3.07 8.71 -7.65
N PRO A 235 -1.84 8.18 -7.74
CA PRO A 235 -1.56 6.89 -8.37
C PRO A 235 -2.33 5.76 -7.69
N VAL A 236 -2.85 4.82 -8.49
CA VAL A 236 -3.57 3.63 -8.00
C VAL A 236 -2.84 2.36 -8.40
N PHE A 237 -2.60 1.50 -7.44
CA PHE A 237 -2.06 0.17 -7.67
C PHE A 237 -3.10 -0.90 -7.32
N MET A 238 -3.56 -1.65 -8.30
CA MET A 238 -4.47 -2.78 -8.13
C MET A 238 -3.68 -4.08 -8.08
N LYS A 239 -3.92 -4.92 -7.07
CA LYS A 239 -3.30 -6.25 -6.98
C LYS A 239 -3.98 -7.24 -7.92
N ASP A 240 -3.25 -8.30 -8.29
CA ASP A 240 -3.77 -9.38 -9.16
C ASP A 240 -5.07 -10.01 -8.64
N SER A 241 -5.31 -9.93 -7.33
CA SER A 241 -6.55 -10.38 -6.71
C SER A 241 -7.83 -9.68 -7.20
N LEU A 242 -7.69 -8.56 -7.93
CA LEU A 242 -8.79 -7.81 -8.52
C LEU A 242 -9.02 -8.11 -10.02
N ILE A 243 -8.18 -8.92 -10.66
CA ILE A 243 -8.29 -9.21 -12.12
C ILE A 243 -9.66 -9.75 -12.48
N ASP A 244 -10.19 -10.68 -11.69
CA ASP A 244 -11.51 -11.28 -11.96
C ASP A 244 -12.67 -10.32 -11.79
N VAL A 245 -12.47 -9.22 -11.05
CA VAL A 245 -13.49 -8.21 -10.78
C VAL A 245 -13.46 -7.08 -11.80
N VAL A 246 -12.26 -6.54 -12.08
CA VAL A 246 -12.12 -5.36 -12.94
C VAL A 246 -11.75 -5.69 -14.37
N GLY A 247 -11.30 -6.92 -14.63
CA GLY A 247 -10.77 -7.36 -15.91
C GLY A 247 -9.32 -6.90 -16.14
N GLU A 248 -8.52 -7.73 -16.78
CA GLU A 248 -7.08 -7.50 -16.99
C GLU A 248 -6.76 -6.16 -17.67
N LYS A 249 -7.63 -5.73 -18.59
CA LYS A 249 -7.45 -4.48 -19.35
C LYS A 249 -7.63 -3.21 -18.51
N ASN A 250 -8.35 -3.29 -17.41
CA ASN A 250 -8.66 -2.18 -16.52
C ASN A 250 -7.72 -2.12 -15.30
N MET A 251 -6.82 -3.10 -15.18
CA MET A 251 -5.86 -3.14 -14.09
C MET A 251 -4.90 -1.95 -14.13
N ARG A 252 -4.75 -1.26 -13.01
CA ARG A 252 -3.79 -0.18 -12.81
C ARG A 252 -2.62 -0.66 -11.99
N ARG A 253 -1.42 -0.20 -12.36
CA ARG A 253 -0.14 -0.54 -11.71
C ARG A 253 0.69 0.72 -11.51
N ASP A 254 0.03 1.79 -11.09
CA ASP A 254 0.66 3.09 -10.98
C ASP A 254 1.48 3.16 -9.68
N PHE A 255 2.70 3.68 -9.82
CA PHE A 255 3.58 3.95 -8.69
C PHE A 255 3.87 5.46 -8.62
N PRO A 256 3.94 6.04 -7.42
CA PRO A 256 4.55 7.35 -7.23
C PRO A 256 5.96 7.39 -7.83
N LYS A 257 6.39 8.56 -8.32
CA LYS A 257 7.69 8.70 -9.02
C LYS A 257 8.86 8.22 -8.18
N GLU A 258 8.84 8.46 -6.88
CA GLU A 258 9.88 8.10 -5.94
C GLU A 258 10.00 6.58 -5.74
N LEU A 259 8.92 5.84 -6.00
CA LEU A 259 8.87 4.37 -5.93
C LEU A 259 9.12 3.69 -7.28
N GLN A 260 9.25 4.47 -8.37
CA GLN A 260 9.57 3.94 -9.70
C GLN A 260 11.06 3.64 -9.80
N ILE A 261 11.43 2.37 -9.65
CA ILE A 261 12.80 1.93 -9.85
C ILE A 261 13.02 1.66 -11.33
N ARG A 262 14.17 2.07 -11.91
CA ARG A 262 14.50 1.97 -13.34
C ARG A 262 14.18 0.62 -13.99
N LYS A 263 14.28 -0.49 -13.24
CA LYS A 263 13.95 -1.83 -13.73
C LYS A 263 12.44 -2.09 -13.93
N ARG A 264 11.56 -1.30 -13.27
CA ARG A 264 10.10 -1.42 -13.43
C ARG A 264 9.58 -0.60 -14.60
N SER A 265 10.20 0.53 -14.91
CA SER A 265 9.79 1.38 -16.04
C SER A 265 9.89 0.64 -17.38
N GLU A 266 10.82 -0.32 -17.54
CA GLU A 266 10.93 -1.11 -18.76
C GLU A 266 9.81 -2.15 -18.93
N LYS A 267 9.19 -2.62 -17.85
CA LYS A 267 8.05 -3.57 -17.93
C LYS A 267 6.67 -2.87 -18.04
N VAL A 268 6.54 -1.68 -17.47
CA VAL A 268 5.28 -0.90 -17.53
C VAL A 268 5.07 -0.25 -18.90
N ASN A 269 6.14 -0.03 -19.68
CA ASN A 269 6.06 0.53 -21.04
C ASN A 269 5.47 -0.42 -22.11
N LYS A 270 5.05 -1.64 -21.75
CA LYS A 270 4.28 -2.47 -22.65
C LYS A 270 2.79 -2.12 -22.55
N LYS A 271 2.39 -1.14 -23.38
CA LYS A 271 1.02 -0.82 -23.77
C LYS A 271 0.05 -0.47 -22.63
N LEU A 272 0.10 0.75 -22.16
CA LEU A 272 -1.12 1.45 -21.75
C LEU A 272 -1.95 1.71 -23.03
N SER A 273 -2.77 0.74 -23.42
CA SER A 273 -3.80 0.96 -24.44
C SER A 273 -4.80 1.97 -23.87
N GLY A 274 -5.16 2.99 -24.64
CA GLY A 274 -6.08 4.03 -24.24
C GLY A 274 -7.52 3.53 -24.09
N ASN A 275 -7.83 2.84 -23.02
CA ASN A 275 -9.18 2.42 -22.68
C ASN A 275 -9.81 3.46 -21.76
N CYS A 276 -11.07 3.80 -22.02
CA CYS A 276 -11.86 4.64 -21.15
C CYS A 276 -12.06 3.94 -19.80
N MET A 277 -11.64 4.58 -18.71
CA MET A 277 -11.78 4.04 -17.36
C MET A 277 -13.23 3.79 -16.93
N LEU A 278 -14.19 4.53 -17.49
CA LEU A 278 -15.59 4.44 -17.07
C LEU A 278 -16.40 3.40 -17.84
N CYS A 279 -16.10 3.15 -19.12
CA CYS A 279 -16.88 2.20 -19.92
C CYS A 279 -16.08 1.10 -20.60
N GLY A 280 -14.75 1.05 -20.39
CA GLY A 280 -13.86 0.04 -20.94
C GLY A 280 -13.66 0.11 -22.48
N LYS A 281 -14.31 1.04 -23.19
CA LYS A 281 -14.14 1.17 -24.64
C LYS A 281 -12.72 1.61 -24.98
N THR A 282 -12.10 0.90 -25.91
CA THR A 282 -10.81 1.28 -26.49
C THR A 282 -11.07 2.35 -27.57
N GLU A 283 -10.53 3.54 -27.37
CA GLU A 283 -10.53 4.60 -28.36
C GLU A 283 -9.09 5.01 -28.72
N ASP A 284 -8.92 5.60 -29.90
CA ASP A 284 -7.65 6.19 -30.32
C ASP A 284 -7.26 7.27 -29.29
N LYS A 285 -6.01 7.25 -28.80
CA LYS A 285 -5.48 8.22 -27.81
C LYS A 285 -5.72 9.68 -28.22
N ASN A 286 -5.79 9.95 -29.52
CA ASN A 286 -6.08 11.28 -30.06
C ASN A 286 -7.57 11.71 -29.90
N LYS A 287 -8.45 10.79 -29.52
CA LYS A 287 -9.89 11.01 -29.31
C LYS A 287 -10.30 10.91 -27.83
N MET A 288 -9.35 10.83 -26.91
CA MET A 288 -9.62 10.74 -25.49
C MET A 288 -9.39 12.10 -24.83
N VAL A 289 -10.28 12.47 -23.91
CA VAL A 289 -10.10 13.67 -23.07
C VAL A 289 -9.13 13.33 -21.94
N THR A 290 -8.03 14.08 -21.89
CA THR A 290 -7.10 14.01 -20.75
C THR A 290 -7.51 15.09 -19.75
N LEU A 291 -7.98 14.69 -18.58
CA LEU A 291 -8.30 15.62 -17.50
C LEU A 291 -7.00 15.98 -16.77
N THR A 292 -6.76 17.28 -16.62
CA THR A 292 -5.65 17.79 -15.79
C THR A 292 -6.25 18.70 -14.72
N ALA A 293 -6.00 18.42 -13.43
CA ALA A 293 -6.36 19.36 -12.37
C ALA A 293 -5.25 20.36 -12.12
N ARG A 294 -5.61 21.60 -11.84
CA ARG A 294 -4.68 22.57 -11.28
C ARG A 294 -4.36 22.15 -9.85
N ALA A 295 -3.09 21.87 -9.58
CA ALA A 295 -2.63 21.63 -8.22
C ALA A 295 -2.82 22.90 -7.38
N VAL A 296 -3.46 22.77 -6.24
CA VAL A 296 -3.68 23.83 -5.25
C VAL A 296 -2.35 24.30 -4.61
N ARG A 297 -1.22 23.67 -4.93
CA ARG A 297 0.13 24.01 -4.45
C ARG A 297 1.12 24.03 -5.61
N GLY A 298 1.18 25.09 -6.40
CA GLY A 298 2.36 25.51 -7.20
C GLY A 298 3.14 24.48 -8.04
N GLY A 299 2.65 23.27 -8.26
CA GLY A 299 3.27 22.21 -9.06
C GLY A 299 2.58 22.02 -10.42
N LYS A 300 3.27 21.39 -11.38
CA LYS A 300 2.66 20.98 -12.65
C LYS A 300 1.48 20.04 -12.37
N ALA A 301 0.32 20.37 -12.91
CA ALA A 301 -0.88 19.56 -12.79
C ALA A 301 -0.61 18.11 -13.29
N PRO A 302 -0.93 17.07 -12.49
CA PRO A 302 -0.87 15.70 -12.98
C PRO A 302 -1.91 15.47 -14.07
N SER A 303 -1.58 14.65 -15.06
CA SER A 303 -2.56 14.20 -16.05
C SER A 303 -3.44 13.12 -15.41
N PHE A 304 -4.74 13.33 -15.41
CA PHE A 304 -5.73 12.34 -15.01
C PHE A 304 -5.88 11.26 -16.09
N GLY A 305 -6.51 10.13 -15.72
CA GLY A 305 -6.76 9.04 -16.66
C GLY A 305 -7.53 9.47 -17.92
N HIS A 306 -7.52 8.63 -18.93
CA HIS A 306 -8.17 8.92 -20.19
C HIS A 306 -9.67 8.55 -20.12
N MET A 307 -10.55 9.48 -20.41
CA MET A 307 -11.99 9.24 -20.60
C MET A 307 -12.36 9.35 -22.08
N CYS A 308 -13.26 8.49 -22.57
CA CYS A 308 -13.88 8.72 -23.87
C CYS A 308 -14.83 9.93 -23.77
N HIS A 309 -15.02 10.65 -24.88
CA HIS A 309 -15.86 11.86 -24.93
C HIS A 309 -17.26 11.64 -24.35
N SER A 310 -17.88 10.49 -24.62
CA SER A 310 -19.22 10.16 -24.12
C SER A 310 -19.28 10.03 -22.60
N CYS A 311 -18.26 9.41 -21.98
CA CYS A 311 -18.20 9.28 -20.52
C CYS A 311 -17.86 10.61 -19.85
N PHE A 312 -17.00 11.42 -20.47
CA PHE A 312 -16.66 12.76 -19.98
C PHE A 312 -17.88 13.69 -20.01
N ALA A 313 -18.65 13.71 -21.10
CA ALA A 313 -19.87 14.49 -21.18
C ALA A 313 -20.91 14.10 -20.12
N LYS A 314 -21.11 12.80 -19.88
CA LYS A 314 -22.00 12.32 -18.81
C LYS A 314 -21.53 12.73 -17.43
N TRP A 315 -20.21 12.68 -17.18
CA TRP A 315 -19.62 13.12 -15.92
C TRP A 315 -19.83 14.61 -15.68
N LEU A 316 -19.58 15.46 -16.70
CA LEU A 316 -19.86 16.91 -16.61
C LEU A 316 -21.33 17.20 -16.29
N THR A 317 -22.26 16.50 -16.96
CA THR A 317 -23.69 16.65 -16.71
C THR A 317 -24.08 16.26 -15.28
N SER A 318 -23.52 15.16 -14.76
CA SER A 318 -23.81 14.70 -13.40
C SER A 318 -23.32 15.64 -12.31
N HIS A 319 -22.32 16.51 -12.63
CA HIS A 319 -21.76 17.50 -11.71
C HIS A 319 -22.24 18.94 -12.01
N ASN A 320 -23.30 19.10 -12.82
CA ASN A 320 -23.83 20.40 -13.24
C ASN A 320 -22.81 21.34 -13.91
N ILE A 321 -21.81 20.76 -14.59
CA ILE A 321 -20.80 21.49 -15.34
C ILE A 321 -21.26 21.57 -16.81
N PRO A 322 -21.27 22.75 -17.45
CA PRO A 322 -21.62 22.85 -18.86
C PRO A 322 -20.76 21.95 -19.73
N VAL A 323 -21.37 21.17 -20.62
CA VAL A 323 -20.63 20.29 -21.54
C VAL A 323 -20.06 21.17 -22.66
N PRO A 324 -18.73 21.31 -22.80
CA PRO A 324 -18.13 22.05 -23.90
C PRO A 324 -18.34 21.33 -25.22
N ASP A 325 -18.40 22.05 -26.33
CA ASP A 325 -18.42 21.48 -27.68
C ASP A 325 -17.04 20.86 -27.97
N LEU A 326 -16.95 19.55 -27.78
CA LEU A 326 -15.69 18.78 -27.87
C LEU A 326 -15.23 18.57 -29.34
N GLU A 327 -16.01 18.96 -30.32
CA GLU A 327 -15.63 18.89 -31.74
C GLU A 327 -14.84 20.15 -32.18
N ASN A 328 -14.92 21.23 -31.43
CA ASN A 328 -14.30 22.53 -31.78
C ASN A 328 -12.97 22.74 -31.03
N LYS A 329 -11.87 22.31 -31.67
CA LYS A 329 -10.51 22.37 -31.04
C LYS A 329 -10.04 23.80 -30.67
N LYS A 330 -10.63 24.88 -31.24
CA LYS A 330 -10.23 26.25 -30.97
C LYS A 330 -10.69 26.77 -29.61
N GLU A 331 -11.82 26.30 -29.09
CA GLU A 331 -12.32 26.76 -27.78
C GLU A 331 -11.57 26.17 -26.58
N ILE A 332 -10.86 25.07 -26.79
CA ILE A 332 -10.10 24.38 -25.73
C ILE A 332 -8.78 25.10 -25.44
N GLU A 333 -8.19 25.79 -26.39
CA GLU A 333 -6.92 26.54 -26.19
C GLU A 333 -7.15 27.91 -25.54
N ASP A 334 -8.27 28.58 -25.84
CA ASP A 334 -8.61 29.89 -25.26
C ASP A 334 -9.15 29.82 -23.82
N GLY A 335 -9.62 28.66 -23.38
CA GLY A 335 -10.03 28.39 -21.99
C GLY A 335 -8.87 28.37 -20.97
N LYS A 336 -7.63 28.44 -21.43
CA LYS A 336 -6.43 28.49 -20.55
C LYS A 336 -6.19 29.84 -19.88
N GLU A 337 -6.87 30.90 -20.30
CA GLU A 337 -6.64 32.24 -19.74
C GLU A 337 -7.69 32.76 -18.76
N LYS A 338 -8.80 32.05 -18.50
CA LYS A 338 -9.91 32.60 -17.70
C LYS A 338 -10.51 31.69 -16.64
N LEU A 339 -9.74 30.89 -15.94
CA LEU A 339 -10.22 30.27 -14.68
C LEU A 339 -9.07 30.14 -13.68
#